data_dde4aee587d470105179347b66d96883
#
_entry.id   dde4aee587d470105179347b66d96883
#
_cell.length_a   1.000
_cell.length_b   1.000
_cell.length_c   1.000
_cell.angle_alpha   90.00
_cell.angle_beta   90.00
_cell.angle_gamma   90.00
#
_symmetry.space_group_name_H-M   'P 1'
#
loop_
_entity.id
_entity.type
_entity.pdbx_description
1 polymer ?
#
loop_
_entity_poly.entity_id
_entity_poly.type
_entity_poly.pdbx_seq_one_letter_code
_entity_poly.pdbx_strand_id
1 'polypeptide(L)'
;MDPLMTSSPPRLLTPAEVGACIRQFRELRRWSQEQLAEISGLNVRTIQRVEQGDSAGFDTRRALARAFDFDDIDVLNKPFSLPTAEELQAAQAAFERDHITLAVSPLTAGRQLAGLITTHDMDLSEPAFELTREAAEEFAGLVDYYREYRDCHELYSETQKLDVFDDLQRHIDALRALGVSLCHGARKVRVGQAVPGREPWVATVLYVIATRVGEEPGQIAVPRAARVG
;
A
#
# COMPACT_ATOMS: atom_id res chain seq x y z
N MET A 1 29.96 -4.62 -0.38
CA MET A 1 30.08 -6.02 -0.86
C MET A 1 28.66 -6.54 -0.90
N ASP A 2 28.00 -6.36 -2.06
CA ASP A 2 26.60 -6.77 -2.24
C ASP A 2 26.51 -8.30 -2.11
N PRO A 3 25.57 -8.82 -1.30
CA PRO A 3 25.25 -10.23 -1.35
C PRO A 3 24.55 -10.49 -2.69
N LEU A 4 25.25 -11.15 -3.59
CA LEU A 4 24.75 -11.64 -4.86
C LEU A 4 23.41 -12.35 -4.62
N MET A 5 22.33 -11.74 -5.11
CA MET A 5 21.05 -12.41 -5.29
C MET A 5 21.30 -13.57 -6.26
N THR A 6 21.40 -14.77 -5.75
CA THR A 6 21.41 -16.00 -6.53
C THR A 6 19.97 -16.28 -6.96
N SER A 7 19.45 -15.49 -7.89
CA SER A 7 18.16 -15.78 -8.50
C SER A 7 18.24 -17.11 -9.24
N SER A 8 17.23 -17.94 -9.14
CA SER A 8 17.13 -19.17 -9.94
C SER A 8 17.43 -18.90 -11.41
N PRO A 9 18.13 -19.81 -12.10
CA PRO A 9 18.43 -19.61 -13.51
C PRO A 9 17.14 -19.32 -14.30
N PRO A 10 17.16 -18.36 -15.22
CA PRO A 10 15.99 -18.00 -16.01
C PRO A 10 15.43 -19.24 -16.71
N ARG A 11 14.15 -19.52 -16.55
CA ARG A 11 13.43 -20.62 -17.19
C ARG A 11 12.10 -20.15 -17.78
N LEU A 12 11.62 -20.88 -18.76
CA LEU A 12 10.26 -20.67 -19.26
C LEU A 12 9.23 -21.03 -18.18
N LEU A 13 8.16 -20.26 -18.14
CA LEU A 13 7.00 -20.61 -17.32
C LEU A 13 6.40 -21.92 -17.80
N THR A 14 6.03 -22.80 -16.89
CA THR A 14 5.23 -23.98 -17.19
C THR A 14 3.83 -23.57 -17.67
N PRO A 15 3.11 -24.44 -18.39
CA PRO A 15 1.74 -24.14 -18.80
C PRO A 15 0.82 -23.76 -17.63
N ALA A 16 0.96 -24.43 -16.49
CA ALA A 16 0.19 -24.14 -15.27
C ALA A 16 0.52 -22.74 -14.71
N GLU A 17 1.79 -22.35 -14.70
CA GLU A 17 2.22 -21.00 -14.27
C GLU A 17 1.70 -19.91 -15.23
N VAL A 18 1.77 -20.14 -16.53
CA VAL A 18 1.19 -19.22 -17.53
C VAL A 18 -0.32 -19.08 -17.27
N GLY A 19 -1.03 -20.19 -17.08
CA GLY A 19 -2.46 -20.17 -16.81
C GLY A 19 -2.83 -19.41 -15.54
N ALA A 20 -2.06 -19.60 -14.47
CA ALA A 20 -2.24 -18.87 -13.21
C ALA A 20 -2.01 -17.36 -13.40
N CYS A 21 -0.94 -16.96 -14.10
CA CYS A 21 -0.66 -15.56 -14.41
C CYS A 21 -1.79 -14.91 -15.22
N ILE A 22 -2.26 -15.59 -16.28
CA ILE A 22 -3.33 -15.09 -17.14
C ILE A 22 -4.62 -14.87 -16.33
N ARG A 23 -4.99 -15.85 -15.50
CA ARG A 23 -6.16 -15.73 -14.61
C ARG A 23 -6.02 -14.54 -13.68
N GLN A 24 -4.87 -14.39 -13.03
CA GLN A 24 -4.64 -13.31 -12.08
C GLN A 24 -4.67 -11.93 -12.75
N PHE A 25 -4.05 -11.76 -13.92
CA PHE A 25 -4.10 -10.51 -14.68
C PHE A 25 -5.52 -10.15 -15.12
N ARG A 26 -6.32 -11.14 -15.50
CA ARG A 26 -7.73 -10.96 -15.87
C ARG A 26 -8.56 -10.53 -14.65
N GLU A 27 -8.39 -11.20 -13.51
CA GLU A 27 -9.11 -10.91 -12.27
C GLU A 27 -8.77 -9.53 -11.71
N LEU A 28 -7.50 -9.12 -11.76
CA LEU A 28 -7.07 -7.78 -11.38
C LEU A 28 -7.74 -6.68 -12.21
N ARG A 29 -8.03 -6.96 -13.50
CA ARG A 29 -8.78 -6.05 -14.40
C ARG A 29 -10.30 -6.22 -14.29
N ARG A 30 -10.77 -7.13 -13.43
CA ARG A 30 -12.19 -7.46 -13.27
C ARG A 30 -12.86 -7.91 -14.57
N TRP A 31 -12.10 -8.56 -15.46
CA TRP A 31 -12.62 -9.09 -16.73
C TRP A 31 -13.18 -10.49 -16.56
N SER A 32 -14.26 -10.79 -17.31
CA SER A 32 -14.71 -12.18 -17.50
C SER A 32 -13.81 -12.91 -18.52
N GLN A 33 -13.91 -14.23 -18.61
CA GLN A 33 -13.19 -15.01 -19.63
C GLN A 33 -13.64 -14.64 -21.04
N GLU A 34 -14.92 -14.29 -21.21
CA GLU A 34 -15.52 -13.83 -22.44
C GLU A 34 -14.94 -12.47 -22.87
N GLN A 35 -14.80 -11.54 -21.92
CA GLN A 35 -14.18 -10.23 -22.18
C GLN A 35 -12.70 -10.38 -22.58
N LEU A 36 -11.93 -11.24 -21.89
CA LEU A 36 -10.55 -11.49 -22.28
C LEU A 36 -10.47 -12.15 -23.66
N ALA A 37 -11.39 -13.06 -24.01
CA ALA A 37 -11.45 -13.67 -25.32
C ALA A 37 -11.71 -12.64 -26.42
N GLU A 38 -12.65 -11.72 -26.20
CA GLU A 38 -12.96 -10.62 -27.12
C GLU A 38 -11.75 -9.68 -27.31
N ILE A 39 -11.14 -9.23 -26.22
CA ILE A 39 -9.99 -8.30 -26.25
C ILE A 39 -8.76 -8.95 -26.93
N SER A 40 -8.51 -10.22 -26.64
CA SER A 40 -7.36 -10.94 -27.21
C SER A 40 -7.59 -11.47 -28.63
N GLY A 41 -8.83 -11.46 -29.13
CA GLY A 41 -9.20 -12.09 -30.38
C GLY A 41 -9.13 -13.62 -30.35
N LEU A 42 -9.17 -14.24 -29.17
CA LEU A 42 -9.13 -15.67 -28.96
C LEU A 42 -10.54 -16.22 -28.66
N ASN A 43 -10.70 -17.53 -28.83
CA ASN A 43 -11.93 -18.20 -28.42
C ASN A 43 -11.98 -18.37 -26.89
N VAL A 44 -13.16 -18.22 -26.29
CA VAL A 44 -13.39 -18.42 -24.84
C VAL A 44 -12.86 -19.78 -24.36
N ARG A 45 -13.07 -20.84 -25.15
CA ARG A 45 -12.55 -22.18 -24.84
C ARG A 45 -11.01 -22.20 -24.77
N THR A 46 -10.33 -21.38 -25.58
CA THR A 46 -8.88 -21.25 -25.52
C THR A 46 -8.46 -20.59 -24.21
N ILE A 47 -9.14 -19.51 -23.78
CA ILE A 47 -8.89 -18.86 -22.50
C ILE A 47 -9.08 -19.85 -21.35
N GLN A 48 -10.20 -20.57 -21.33
CA GLN A 48 -10.50 -21.57 -20.31
C GLN A 48 -9.41 -22.63 -20.19
N ARG A 49 -8.98 -23.20 -21.32
CA ARG A 49 -7.90 -24.21 -21.35
C ARG A 49 -6.58 -23.65 -20.85
N VAL A 50 -6.21 -22.46 -21.27
CA VAL A 50 -4.98 -21.81 -20.81
C VAL A 50 -5.03 -21.58 -19.30
N GLU A 51 -6.12 -21.04 -18.76
CA GLU A 51 -6.30 -20.83 -17.32
C GLU A 51 -6.36 -22.11 -16.49
N GLN A 52 -6.71 -23.25 -17.13
CA GLN A 52 -6.65 -24.58 -16.51
C GLN A 52 -5.25 -25.19 -16.52
N GLY A 53 -4.29 -24.52 -17.16
CA GLY A 53 -2.91 -24.97 -17.22
C GLY A 53 -2.57 -25.80 -18.47
N ASP A 54 -3.43 -25.80 -19.48
CA ASP A 54 -3.11 -26.42 -20.78
C ASP A 54 -2.05 -25.58 -21.52
N SER A 55 -1.27 -26.27 -22.36
CA SER A 55 -0.24 -25.61 -23.15
C SER A 55 -0.84 -24.60 -24.13
N ALA A 56 -0.36 -23.36 -24.08
CA ALA A 56 -0.67 -22.31 -25.03
C ALA A 56 0.43 -22.18 -26.09
N GLY A 57 0.05 -22.15 -27.36
CA GLY A 57 0.99 -21.92 -28.46
C GLY A 57 1.58 -20.51 -28.42
N PHE A 58 2.65 -20.31 -29.17
CA PHE A 58 3.40 -19.06 -29.23
C PHE A 58 2.51 -17.84 -29.58
N ASP A 59 1.68 -17.97 -30.59
CA ASP A 59 0.78 -16.90 -31.04
C ASP A 59 -0.34 -16.63 -30.04
N THR A 60 -0.84 -17.67 -29.35
CA THR A 60 -1.80 -17.50 -28.26
C THR A 60 -1.21 -16.69 -27.11
N ARG A 61 0.04 -16.95 -26.71
CA ARG A 61 0.73 -16.19 -25.66
C ARG A 61 0.97 -14.74 -26.10
N ARG A 62 1.29 -14.49 -27.37
CA ARG A 62 1.40 -13.12 -27.91
C ARG A 62 0.07 -12.37 -27.92
N ALA A 63 -1.01 -13.04 -28.29
CA ALA A 63 -2.34 -12.44 -28.26
C ALA A 63 -2.74 -12.04 -26.84
N LEU A 64 -2.45 -12.89 -25.84
CA LEU A 64 -2.67 -12.59 -24.44
C LEU A 64 -1.78 -11.45 -23.94
N ALA A 65 -0.50 -11.43 -24.31
CA ALA A 65 0.42 -10.35 -23.95
C ALA A 65 -0.08 -8.99 -24.48
N ARG A 66 -0.57 -8.93 -25.72
CA ARG A 66 -1.19 -7.73 -26.27
C ARG A 66 -2.47 -7.32 -25.55
N ALA A 67 -3.33 -8.28 -25.21
CA ALA A 67 -4.58 -8.01 -24.50
C ALA A 67 -4.34 -7.39 -23.10
N PHE A 68 -3.20 -7.69 -22.51
CA PHE A 68 -2.78 -7.13 -21.21
C PHE A 68 -1.88 -5.89 -21.34
N ASP A 69 -1.69 -5.34 -22.54
CA ASP A 69 -0.85 -4.16 -22.83
C ASP A 69 0.60 -4.30 -22.32
N PHE A 70 1.18 -5.51 -22.44
CA PHE A 70 2.60 -5.68 -22.17
C PHE A 70 3.44 -5.04 -23.26
N ASP A 71 4.42 -4.23 -22.87
CA ASP A 71 5.37 -3.59 -23.82
C ASP A 71 6.09 -4.62 -24.68
N ASP A 72 6.40 -5.78 -24.11
CA ASP A 72 7.02 -6.91 -24.81
C ASP A 72 5.98 -8.00 -25.07
N ILE A 73 5.55 -8.10 -26.33
CA ILE A 73 4.57 -9.12 -26.76
C ILE A 73 5.07 -10.56 -26.59
N ASP A 74 6.38 -10.75 -26.47
CA ASP A 74 7.01 -12.05 -26.26
C ASP A 74 7.31 -12.36 -24.80
N VAL A 75 6.88 -11.49 -23.88
CA VAL A 75 7.13 -11.65 -22.44
C VAL A 75 6.77 -13.04 -21.94
N LEU A 76 5.62 -13.60 -22.32
CA LEU A 76 5.18 -14.94 -21.92
C LEU A 76 5.93 -16.10 -22.64
N ASN A 77 6.79 -15.77 -23.62
CA ASN A 77 7.61 -16.73 -24.39
C ASN A 77 9.10 -16.67 -24.01
N LYS A 78 9.48 -15.78 -23.08
CA LYS A 78 10.85 -15.59 -22.62
C LYS A 78 11.08 -16.26 -21.28
N PRO A 79 12.33 -16.63 -20.97
CA PRO A 79 12.68 -17.12 -19.65
C PRO A 79 12.48 -16.06 -18.57
N PHE A 80 11.94 -16.48 -17.42
CA PHE A 80 11.81 -15.66 -16.21
C PHE A 80 12.73 -16.17 -15.12
N SER A 81 13.34 -15.27 -14.37
CA SER A 81 13.96 -15.57 -13.09
C SER A 81 12.87 -15.48 -12.01
N LEU A 82 12.38 -16.62 -11.58
CA LEU A 82 11.42 -16.70 -10.48
C LEU A 82 12.18 -16.85 -9.16
N PRO A 83 11.80 -16.13 -8.11
CA PRO A 83 12.42 -16.37 -6.79
C PRO A 83 12.10 -17.80 -6.33
N THR A 84 13.07 -18.44 -5.73
CA THR A 84 12.87 -19.75 -5.10
C THR A 84 12.01 -19.63 -3.86
N ALA A 85 11.46 -20.75 -3.38
CA ALA A 85 10.74 -20.78 -2.12
C ALA A 85 11.62 -20.31 -0.95
N GLU A 86 12.92 -20.64 -1.00
CA GLU A 86 13.92 -20.21 0.01
C GLU A 86 14.16 -18.69 -0.04
N GLU A 87 14.25 -18.11 -1.24
CA GLU A 87 14.39 -16.66 -1.42
C GLU A 87 13.14 -15.91 -0.96
N LEU A 88 11.94 -16.42 -1.25
CA LEU A 88 10.69 -15.87 -0.75
C LEU A 88 10.61 -15.94 0.78
N GLN A 89 10.99 -17.07 1.38
CA GLN A 89 11.05 -17.22 2.84
C GLN A 89 12.09 -16.29 3.46
N ALA A 90 13.26 -16.15 2.84
CA ALA A 90 14.29 -15.22 3.31
C ALA A 90 13.84 -13.76 3.22
N ALA A 91 13.18 -13.38 2.11
CA ALA A 91 12.60 -12.04 1.95
C ALA A 91 11.49 -11.78 2.98
N GLN A 92 10.61 -12.77 3.22
CA GLN A 92 9.57 -12.69 4.23
C GLN A 92 10.18 -12.54 5.63
N ALA A 93 11.16 -13.36 5.99
CA ALA A 93 11.84 -13.28 7.28
C ALA A 93 12.59 -11.94 7.46
N ALA A 94 13.19 -11.41 6.38
CA ALA A 94 13.80 -10.09 6.41
C ALA A 94 12.75 -8.99 6.64
N PHE A 95 11.61 -9.06 5.94
CA PHE A 95 10.51 -8.13 6.12
C PHE A 95 9.95 -8.15 7.54
N GLU A 96 9.69 -9.33 8.10
CA GLU A 96 9.19 -9.50 9.48
C GLU A 96 10.19 -9.05 10.55
N ARG A 97 11.50 -9.19 10.27
CA ARG A 97 12.55 -8.67 11.16
C ARG A 97 12.54 -7.14 11.18
N ASP A 98 12.35 -6.51 10.03
CA ASP A 98 12.47 -5.06 9.87
C ASP A 98 11.14 -4.32 10.06
N HIS A 99 10.01 -5.03 10.02
CA HIS A 99 8.66 -4.48 10.17
C HIS A 99 7.90 -5.12 11.32
N ILE A 100 6.89 -4.43 11.77
CA ILE A 100 5.85 -4.94 12.68
C ILE A 100 4.48 -4.67 12.07
N THR A 101 3.54 -5.53 12.37
CA THR A 101 2.13 -5.32 12.03
C THR A 101 1.48 -4.44 13.08
N LEU A 102 0.85 -3.36 12.64
CA LEU A 102 0.10 -2.42 13.47
C LEU A 102 -1.38 -2.50 13.10
N ALA A 103 -2.24 -2.74 14.08
CA ALA A 103 -3.68 -2.64 13.88
C ALA A 103 -4.07 -1.18 13.62
N VAL A 104 -4.93 -0.97 12.64
CA VAL A 104 -5.47 0.36 12.30
C VAL A 104 -6.99 0.35 12.32
N SER A 105 -7.57 1.50 12.58
CA SER A 105 -9.00 1.75 12.59
C SER A 105 -9.35 2.92 11.67
N PRO A 106 -10.57 2.96 11.12
CA PRO A 106 -11.01 4.09 10.32
C PRO A 106 -10.94 5.42 11.10
N LEU A 107 -10.49 6.46 10.42
CA LEU A 107 -10.49 7.84 10.90
C LEU A 107 -11.53 8.61 10.11
N THR A 108 -12.68 8.88 10.74
CA THR A 108 -13.85 9.42 10.03
C THR A 108 -14.36 10.74 10.60
N ALA A 109 -13.81 11.17 11.74
CA ALA A 109 -14.30 12.38 12.41
C ALA A 109 -13.15 13.32 12.80
N GLY A 110 -13.33 14.61 12.51
CA GLY A 110 -12.36 15.65 12.86
C GLY A 110 -12.09 15.73 14.35
N ARG A 111 -13.12 15.57 15.19
CA ARG A 111 -12.97 15.50 16.66
C ARG A 111 -12.13 14.30 17.10
N GLN A 112 -12.27 13.14 16.43
CA GLN A 112 -11.44 11.96 16.67
C GLN A 112 -9.98 12.25 16.40
N LEU A 113 -9.68 12.87 15.23
CA LEU A 113 -8.32 13.25 14.85
C LEU A 113 -7.72 14.24 15.85
N ALA A 114 -8.45 15.29 16.22
CA ALA A 114 -8.00 16.27 17.22
C ALA A 114 -7.61 15.61 18.53
N GLY A 115 -8.43 14.67 19.04
CA GLY A 115 -8.14 13.93 20.27
C GLY A 115 -6.91 13.03 20.14
N LEU A 116 -6.71 12.39 18.98
CA LEU A 116 -5.53 11.56 18.72
C LEU A 116 -4.26 12.40 18.68
N ILE A 117 -4.27 13.51 17.96
CA ILE A 117 -3.09 14.38 17.81
C ILE A 117 -2.62 14.98 19.13
N THR A 118 -3.53 15.38 20.00
CA THR A 118 -3.18 15.95 21.31
C THR A 118 -2.74 14.92 22.36
N THR A 119 -2.95 13.63 22.11
CA THR A 119 -2.58 12.54 23.03
C THR A 119 -1.34 11.76 22.59
N HIS A 120 -0.74 12.12 21.44
CA HIS A 120 0.44 11.45 20.89
C HIS A 120 1.59 12.45 20.72
N ASP A 121 2.81 11.99 20.97
CA ASP A 121 4.00 12.84 20.97
C ASP A 121 4.42 13.26 19.55
N MET A 122 4.12 12.41 18.57
CA MET A 122 4.47 12.64 17.15
C MET A 122 3.55 11.85 16.21
N ASP A 123 3.60 12.19 14.94
CA ASP A 123 2.88 11.48 13.89
C ASP A 123 3.81 11.03 12.76
N LEU A 124 3.38 9.97 12.07
CA LEU A 124 3.84 9.55 10.76
C LEU A 124 2.62 9.45 9.85
N SER A 125 2.54 10.39 8.91
CA SER A 125 1.37 10.59 8.06
C SER A 125 1.78 10.46 6.61
N GLU A 126 1.30 9.41 5.98
CA GLU A 126 1.68 9.07 4.61
C GLU A 126 0.54 8.39 3.85
N PRO A 127 0.48 8.55 2.53
CA PRO A 127 -0.44 7.78 1.70
C PRO A 127 0.09 6.36 1.47
N ALA A 128 -0.82 5.37 1.49
CA ALA A 128 -0.52 3.98 1.13
C ALA A 128 -0.53 3.74 -0.39
N PHE A 129 -0.87 4.75 -1.19
CA PHE A 129 -0.92 4.69 -2.65
C PHE A 129 -0.60 6.06 -3.25
N GLU A 130 -0.35 6.12 -4.55
CA GLU A 130 -0.11 7.37 -5.25
C GLU A 130 -1.39 8.19 -5.34
N LEU A 131 -1.40 9.36 -4.70
CA LEU A 131 -2.52 10.29 -4.70
C LEU A 131 -2.53 11.12 -5.99
N THR A 132 -3.70 11.53 -6.43
CA THR A 132 -3.81 12.62 -7.40
C THR A 132 -3.23 13.90 -6.80
N ARG A 133 -2.83 14.85 -7.64
CA ARG A 133 -2.29 16.13 -7.16
C ARG A 133 -3.23 16.84 -6.19
N GLU A 134 -4.50 16.88 -6.51
CA GLU A 134 -5.55 17.52 -5.68
C GLU A 134 -5.69 16.83 -4.31
N ALA A 135 -5.72 15.49 -4.31
CA ALA A 135 -5.78 14.72 -3.07
C ALA A 135 -4.48 14.84 -2.25
N ALA A 136 -3.32 14.97 -2.90
CA ALA A 136 -2.05 15.17 -2.22
C ALA A 136 -1.96 16.55 -1.56
N GLU A 137 -2.44 17.60 -2.25
CA GLU A 137 -2.53 18.96 -1.71
C GLU A 137 -3.48 19.01 -0.51
N GLU A 138 -4.64 18.35 -0.59
CA GLU A 138 -5.61 18.28 0.51
C GLU A 138 -5.07 17.49 1.70
N PHE A 139 -4.42 16.34 1.46
CA PHE A 139 -3.79 15.55 2.51
C PHE A 139 -2.66 16.30 3.22
N ALA A 140 -1.82 17.02 2.47
CA ALA A 140 -0.76 17.85 3.03
C ALA A 140 -1.35 18.98 3.88
N GLY A 141 -2.40 19.66 3.41
CA GLY A 141 -3.11 20.69 4.15
C GLY A 141 -3.68 20.18 5.48
N LEU A 142 -4.30 19.01 5.46
CA LEU A 142 -4.78 18.35 6.68
C LEU A 142 -3.62 18.09 7.66
N VAL A 143 -2.50 17.54 7.16
CA VAL A 143 -1.33 17.19 7.98
C VAL A 143 -0.71 18.45 8.61
N ASP A 144 -0.55 19.50 7.85
CA ASP A 144 -0.01 20.78 8.35
C ASP A 144 -0.93 21.40 9.41
N TYR A 145 -2.24 21.40 9.14
CA TYR A 145 -3.25 21.95 10.05
C TYR A 145 -3.27 21.26 11.41
N TYR A 146 -3.30 19.93 11.44
CA TYR A 146 -3.36 19.23 12.73
C TYR A 146 -2.02 19.24 13.48
N ARG A 147 -0.87 19.35 12.78
CA ARG A 147 0.44 19.56 13.42
C ARG A 147 0.52 20.91 14.11
N GLU A 148 0.06 21.96 13.43
CA GLU A 148 -0.05 23.29 14.04
C GLU A 148 -0.96 23.25 15.27
N TYR A 149 -2.12 22.62 15.16
CA TYR A 149 -3.04 22.46 16.30
C TYR A 149 -2.38 21.69 17.45
N ARG A 150 -1.68 20.59 17.19
CA ARG A 150 -0.95 19.83 18.24
C ARG A 150 -0.02 20.73 19.02
N ASP A 151 0.73 21.58 18.34
CA ASP A 151 1.78 22.39 18.95
C ASP A 151 1.23 23.55 19.83
N CYS A 152 -0.05 23.94 19.61
CA CYS A 152 -0.64 25.08 20.32
C CYS A 152 -2.02 24.81 20.95
N HIS A 153 -2.49 23.54 20.96
CA HIS A 153 -3.87 23.19 21.39
C HIS A 153 -4.21 23.64 22.82
N GLU A 154 -3.23 23.76 23.70
CA GLU A 154 -3.42 24.23 25.08
C GLU A 154 -3.82 25.71 25.15
N LEU A 155 -3.52 26.49 24.11
CA LEU A 155 -3.86 27.90 24.02
C LEU A 155 -5.28 28.16 23.53
N TYR A 156 -5.96 27.14 23.00
CA TYR A 156 -7.31 27.25 22.45
C TYR A 156 -8.36 27.15 23.55
N SER A 157 -9.34 28.07 23.51
CA SER A 157 -10.56 27.96 24.33
C SER A 157 -11.40 26.76 23.84
N GLU A 158 -12.28 26.25 24.70
CA GLU A 158 -13.16 25.13 24.32
C GLU A 158 -14.05 25.46 23.09
N THR A 159 -14.42 26.72 22.91
CA THR A 159 -15.17 27.17 21.71
C THR A 159 -14.29 27.10 20.46
N GLN A 160 -13.05 27.59 20.53
CA GLN A 160 -12.11 27.52 19.41
C GLN A 160 -11.74 26.08 19.02
N LYS A 161 -11.73 25.16 19.97
CA LYS A 161 -11.54 23.73 19.69
C LYS A 161 -12.69 23.14 18.85
N LEU A 162 -13.92 23.67 18.98
CA LEU A 162 -15.03 23.24 18.13
C LEU A 162 -14.80 23.65 16.69
N ASP A 163 -14.29 24.87 16.44
CA ASP A 163 -13.95 25.34 15.11
C ASP A 163 -12.86 24.43 14.48
N VAL A 164 -11.84 24.05 15.27
CA VAL A 164 -10.81 23.10 14.82
C VAL A 164 -11.39 21.73 14.46
N PHE A 165 -12.35 21.23 15.23
CA PHE A 165 -13.00 19.94 14.91
C PHE A 165 -13.75 20.01 13.59
N ASP A 166 -14.41 21.12 13.31
CA ASP A 166 -15.15 21.34 12.07
C ASP A 166 -14.18 21.54 10.88
N ASP A 167 -13.06 22.21 11.07
CA ASP A 167 -12.02 22.35 10.06
C ASP A 167 -11.40 21.01 9.69
N LEU A 168 -11.01 20.22 10.67
CA LEU A 168 -10.49 18.87 10.45
C LEU A 168 -11.53 17.97 9.76
N GLN A 169 -12.83 18.13 10.09
CA GLN A 169 -13.89 17.39 9.44
C GLN A 169 -14.00 17.75 7.96
N ARG A 170 -13.91 19.06 7.63
CA ARG A 170 -13.94 19.51 6.23
C ARG A 170 -12.82 18.89 5.39
N HIS A 171 -11.61 18.81 5.92
CA HIS A 171 -10.49 18.13 5.26
C HIS A 171 -10.77 16.63 5.04
N ILE A 172 -11.28 15.93 6.06
CA ILE A 172 -11.62 14.50 5.96
C ILE A 172 -12.70 14.29 4.89
N ASP A 173 -13.72 15.14 4.85
CA ASP A 173 -14.81 15.03 3.89
C ASP A 173 -14.34 15.36 2.45
N ALA A 174 -13.46 16.36 2.29
CA ALA A 174 -12.84 16.70 1.01
C ALA A 174 -12.00 15.55 0.48
N LEU A 175 -11.14 14.95 1.30
CA LEU A 175 -10.37 13.76 0.94
C LEU A 175 -11.29 12.61 0.51
N ARG A 176 -12.38 12.39 1.25
CA ARG A 176 -13.35 11.35 0.92
C ARG A 176 -14.05 11.59 -0.41
N ALA A 177 -14.36 12.83 -0.74
CA ALA A 177 -14.92 13.23 -2.04
C ALA A 177 -13.93 12.97 -3.18
N LEU A 178 -12.60 13.03 -2.91
CA LEU A 178 -11.54 12.70 -3.84
C LEU A 178 -11.21 11.19 -3.87
N GLY A 179 -12.01 10.35 -3.21
CA GLY A 179 -11.81 8.89 -3.18
C GLY A 179 -10.77 8.41 -2.18
N VAL A 180 -10.39 9.26 -1.22
CA VAL A 180 -9.41 8.95 -0.19
C VAL A 180 -10.08 8.76 1.17
N SER A 181 -9.85 7.63 1.82
CA SER A 181 -10.20 7.35 3.21
C SER A 181 -8.98 7.47 4.10
N LEU A 182 -9.19 7.73 5.38
CA LEU A 182 -8.12 7.78 6.38
C LEU A 182 -8.27 6.63 7.38
N CYS A 183 -7.13 6.06 7.76
CA CYS A 183 -7.00 5.12 8.86
C CYS A 183 -5.96 5.61 9.85
N HIS A 184 -6.10 5.23 11.11
CA HIS A 184 -5.13 5.55 12.15
C HIS A 184 -4.74 4.31 12.97
N GLY A 185 -3.51 4.32 13.46
CA GLY A 185 -2.98 3.38 14.45
C GLY A 185 -1.92 4.06 15.28
N ALA A 186 -1.57 3.50 16.42
CA ALA A 186 -0.55 4.08 17.29
C ALA A 186 0.32 3.03 17.93
N ARG A 187 1.58 3.39 18.20
CA ARG A 187 2.50 2.54 18.96
C ARG A 187 3.48 3.37 19.79
N LYS A 188 4.04 2.72 20.80
CA LYS A 188 5.17 3.28 21.55
C LYS A 188 6.49 2.91 20.86
N VAL A 189 7.35 3.89 20.68
CA VAL A 189 8.66 3.74 20.04
C VAL A 189 9.74 4.32 20.96
N ARG A 190 10.86 3.63 21.09
CA ARG A 190 12.04 4.22 21.71
C ARG A 190 12.70 5.18 20.74
N VAL A 191 12.79 6.44 21.10
CA VAL A 191 13.42 7.50 20.31
C VAL A 191 14.75 7.85 20.96
N GLY A 192 15.78 7.95 20.13
CA GLY A 192 17.11 8.36 20.53
C GLY A 192 18.14 7.24 20.40
N GLN A 193 19.24 7.54 19.72
CA GLN A 193 20.49 6.81 19.88
C GLN A 193 21.00 7.08 21.30
N ALA A 194 21.71 6.12 21.87
CA ALA A 194 22.41 6.30 23.13
C ALA A 194 23.44 7.45 22.99
N VAL A 195 22.98 8.67 23.17
CA VAL A 195 23.87 9.81 23.36
C VAL A 195 24.38 9.70 24.79
N PRO A 196 25.69 9.69 25.03
CA PRO A 196 26.23 9.63 26.39
C PRO A 196 25.59 10.70 27.26
N GLY A 197 24.90 10.28 28.35
CA GLY A 197 24.24 11.18 29.29
C GLY A 197 22.77 11.49 29.02
N ARG A 198 22.13 10.90 27.99
CA ARG A 198 20.68 10.99 27.79
C ARG A 198 20.07 9.59 27.75
N GLU A 199 19.11 9.33 28.65
CA GLU A 199 18.32 8.11 28.57
C GLU A 199 17.41 8.14 27.33
N PRO A 200 17.26 6.99 26.61
CA PRO A 200 16.29 6.90 25.53
C PRO A 200 14.88 7.10 26.09
N TRP A 201 14.13 8.01 25.50
CA TRP A 201 12.74 8.24 25.90
C TRP A 201 11.77 7.42 25.04
N VAL A 202 10.59 7.17 25.55
CA VAL A 202 9.54 6.44 24.81
C VAL A 202 8.54 7.46 24.32
N ALA A 203 8.39 7.54 22.99
CA ALA A 203 7.37 8.36 22.33
C ALA A 203 6.19 7.50 21.90
N THR A 204 4.99 8.06 21.97
CA THR A 204 3.80 7.51 21.34
C THR A 204 3.67 8.12 19.94
N VAL A 205 3.74 7.28 18.92
CA VAL A 205 3.67 7.69 17.52
C VAL A 205 2.31 7.34 16.96
N LEU A 206 1.61 8.34 16.43
CA LEU A 206 0.37 8.19 15.69
C LEU A 206 0.71 7.98 14.21
N TYR A 207 0.09 6.99 13.59
CA TYR A 207 0.12 6.76 12.15
C TYR A 207 -1.21 7.21 11.56
N VAL A 208 -1.16 8.11 10.59
CA VAL A 208 -2.33 8.54 9.80
C VAL A 208 -2.08 8.16 8.35
N ILE A 209 -2.84 7.20 7.85
CA ILE A 209 -2.62 6.59 6.55
C ILE A 209 -3.79 6.91 5.62
N ALA A 210 -3.48 7.49 4.47
CA ALA A 210 -4.47 7.69 3.41
C ALA A 210 -4.58 6.42 2.56
N THR A 211 -5.79 5.88 2.43
CA THR A 211 -6.13 4.67 1.66
C THR A 211 -7.21 4.98 0.63
N ARG A 212 -7.47 4.10 -0.33
CA ARG A 212 -8.63 4.26 -1.20
C ARG A 212 -9.91 3.95 -0.45
N VAL A 213 -10.97 4.69 -0.76
CA VAL A 213 -12.31 4.41 -0.23
C VAL A 213 -12.72 2.99 -0.60
N GLY A 214 -13.11 2.19 0.41
CA GLY A 214 -13.49 0.79 0.25
C GLY A 214 -12.34 -0.21 0.25
N GLU A 215 -11.09 0.26 0.40
CA GLU A 215 -9.88 -0.59 0.50
C GLU A 215 -9.16 -0.37 1.84
N GLU A 216 -9.88 0.06 2.86
CA GLU A 216 -9.32 0.34 4.18
C GLU A 216 -8.80 -0.96 4.82
N PRO A 217 -7.50 -1.06 5.15
CA PRO A 217 -6.94 -2.25 5.79
C PRO A 217 -7.30 -2.29 7.28
N GLY A 218 -7.40 -3.49 7.85
CA GLY A 218 -7.50 -3.65 9.30
C GLY A 218 -6.15 -3.59 10.02
N GLN A 219 -5.06 -3.66 9.26
CA GLN A 219 -3.68 -3.62 9.78
C GLN A 219 -2.71 -3.16 8.69
N ILE A 220 -1.59 -2.56 9.11
CA ILE A 220 -0.50 -2.12 8.23
C ILE A 220 0.83 -2.65 8.74
N ALA A 221 1.80 -2.80 7.83
CA ALA A 221 3.17 -3.06 8.20
C ALA A 221 3.93 -1.73 8.33
N VAL A 222 4.59 -1.53 9.47
CA VAL A 222 5.38 -0.33 9.73
C VAL A 222 6.81 -0.70 10.10
N PRO A 223 7.83 0.09 9.72
CA PRO A 223 9.22 -0.19 10.09
C PRO A 223 9.38 -0.31 11.61
N ARG A 224 10.12 -1.32 12.07
CA ARG A 224 10.40 -1.51 13.50
C ARG A 224 11.17 -0.35 14.08
N ALA A 225 12.19 0.12 13.35
CA ALA A 225 12.93 1.32 13.70
C ALA A 225 12.20 2.55 13.13
N ALA A 226 11.61 3.38 13.99
CA ALA A 226 11.16 4.69 13.57
C ALA A 226 12.39 5.56 13.34
N ARG A 227 12.68 5.91 12.09
CA ARG A 227 13.60 7.00 11.79
C ARG A 227 12.80 8.29 11.98
N VAL A 228 13.05 8.95 13.09
CA VAL A 228 12.59 10.31 13.29
C VAL A 228 13.65 11.17 12.64
N GLY A 229 13.29 11.83 11.52
CA GLY A 229 14.16 12.78 10.82
C GLY A 229 14.37 14.07 11.61
#